data_dce280dd83d0950bee82363956d3d2b7
#
_entry.id   dce280dd83d0950bee82363956d3d2b7
#
_cell.length_a   1.000
_cell.length_b   1.000
_cell.length_c   1.000
_cell.angle_alpha   90.00
_cell.angle_beta   90.00
_cell.angle_gamma   90.00
#
_symmetry.space_group_name_H-M   'P 1'
#
loop_
_entity.id
_entity.type
_entity.pdbx_description
1 polymer ?
#
loop_
_entity_poly.entity_id
_entity_poly.type
_entity_poly.pdbx_seq_one_letter_code
_entity_poly.pdbx_strand_id
1 'polypeptide(L)'
;MKSLIQFFEESVEKYSNNVYLWEKPNDKYEGTTYGETKKQVYEFAAGLIKLGIKKGDRLSLISEGRNSWVTGELGILYTGAINVPLSVKLNPDEIKFRINHSGSRMILVSSIQAQKLKEILLECPLIEKIIHFDTQEEYTKNEIHFNEVRKNGREWLESTENYVNFEKLFKSLIPDDFANICYTSGTTADPKGIILTHGNYVTNVYQAYSLIDIPSFYKTLIILPWDHSFGHTGGIFAFMGKGASIASVKTGKTPMETLRNLPACLKEIKPNMLMSVPAIAKNFRKNIEKGIKEKGNAIEMLFNHALKVSYSYNKEGWNKGRGLQRLKKPLLRLYDKILFSKIREAYGGELDYFIGGGALLEIELQRFFYALGIPMYQGYGLSEASPVISSNSTNRHKLGSSGAIVNNMDLKICDDNGNEVPIGQKGEIVIRGGNVMHGYWKNDAATQDAIKNGWLYTGDMGYMSEDGFLYVLGRFKSLLIADDGEKFSPEGIEEAVSEQSKYIDQCMLYNNQKAYTVALVVPNQHTLKLFLEEKNLTADSDEGKRAVITLIESEINEYRTNGKFGSMFPQRWLPVAIGILEESFTEDNSLMNSTMKIVRGKVMDKYQDLIDYLYTPDAKAVTNERNIEEVEKMKLG
;
A
#
# COMPACT_ATOMS: atom_id res chain seq x y z
N MET A 1 24.60 12.47 -9.63
CA MET A 1 23.22 11.94 -9.55
C MET A 1 22.64 12.00 -10.95
N LYS A 2 21.69 11.14 -11.33
CA LYS A 2 21.11 11.05 -12.67
C LYS A 2 19.65 11.45 -12.64
N SER A 3 19.11 11.91 -13.79
CA SER A 3 17.67 12.00 -13.96
C SER A 3 17.07 10.59 -14.20
N LEU A 4 15.75 10.43 -13.99
CA LEU A 4 15.03 9.18 -14.35
C LEU A 4 15.20 8.84 -15.84
N ILE A 5 15.30 9.86 -16.68
CA ILE A 5 15.49 9.70 -18.11
C ILE A 5 16.84 9.06 -18.42
N GLN A 6 17.91 9.59 -17.84
CA GLN A 6 19.25 9.00 -17.96
C GLN A 6 19.30 7.58 -17.40
N PHE A 7 18.59 7.34 -16.29
CA PHE A 7 18.48 6.03 -15.67
C PHE A 7 17.78 5.00 -16.58
N PHE A 8 16.70 5.42 -17.26
CA PHE A 8 16.02 4.58 -18.24
C PHE A 8 16.86 4.35 -19.49
N GLU A 9 17.53 5.39 -20.04
CA GLU A 9 18.41 5.26 -21.20
C GLU A 9 19.51 4.23 -20.97
N GLU A 10 20.20 4.28 -19.83
CA GLU A 10 21.21 3.30 -19.44
C GLU A 10 20.64 1.88 -19.30
N SER A 11 19.41 1.77 -18.78
CA SER A 11 18.74 0.48 -18.67
C SER A 11 18.42 -0.11 -20.03
N VAL A 12 17.99 0.71 -20.98
CA VAL A 12 17.73 0.28 -22.36
C VAL A 12 19.04 -0.09 -23.08
N GLU A 13 20.08 0.70 -22.93
CA GLU A 13 21.39 0.39 -23.52
C GLU A 13 21.89 -0.99 -23.06
N LYS A 14 21.73 -1.30 -21.79
CA LYS A 14 22.23 -2.52 -21.16
C LYS A 14 21.33 -3.74 -21.37
N TYR A 15 20.01 -3.53 -21.46
CA TYR A 15 19.00 -4.59 -21.42
C TYR A 15 17.98 -4.52 -22.56
N SER A 16 18.33 -3.95 -23.71
CA SER A 16 17.41 -3.66 -24.84
C SER A 16 16.48 -4.82 -25.20
N ASN A 17 17.01 -6.04 -25.19
CA ASN A 17 16.28 -7.24 -25.60
C ASN A 17 15.51 -7.93 -24.47
N ASN A 18 15.71 -7.50 -23.20
CA ASN A 18 14.93 -8.04 -22.09
C ASN A 18 13.49 -7.54 -22.21
N VAL A 19 12.53 -8.37 -21.81
CA VAL A 19 11.16 -7.92 -21.65
C VAL A 19 11.10 -7.04 -20.40
N TYR A 20 10.56 -5.83 -20.55
CA TYR A 20 10.30 -4.93 -19.43
C TYR A 20 8.87 -5.02 -18.94
N LEU A 21 7.90 -4.94 -19.86
CA LEU A 21 6.49 -4.84 -19.55
C LEU A 21 5.72 -6.07 -20.03
N TRP A 22 4.90 -6.65 -19.15
CA TRP A 22 3.99 -7.73 -19.49
C TRP A 22 2.55 -7.25 -19.28
N GLU A 23 1.72 -7.41 -20.30
CA GLU A 23 0.30 -7.12 -20.26
C GLU A 23 -0.49 -8.28 -20.86
N LYS A 24 -1.74 -8.43 -20.44
CA LYS A 24 -2.65 -9.48 -20.90
C LYS A 24 -3.81 -8.88 -21.69
N PRO A 25 -3.59 -8.43 -22.94
CA PRO A 25 -4.64 -7.81 -23.75
C PRO A 25 -5.76 -8.79 -24.10
N ASN A 26 -5.41 -10.05 -24.30
CA ASN A 26 -6.30 -11.16 -24.56
C ASN A 26 -6.24 -12.20 -23.42
N ASP A 27 -6.09 -13.48 -23.73
CA ASP A 27 -6.02 -14.54 -22.72
C ASP A 27 -4.60 -14.97 -22.34
N LYS A 28 -3.57 -14.37 -22.95
CA LYS A 28 -2.15 -14.65 -22.68
C LYS A 28 -1.38 -13.36 -22.44
N TYR A 29 -0.34 -13.45 -21.63
CA TYR A 29 0.58 -12.35 -21.45
C TYR A 29 1.46 -12.15 -22.68
N GLU A 30 1.58 -10.89 -23.10
CA GLU A 30 2.44 -10.44 -24.17
C GLU A 30 3.52 -9.52 -23.57
N GLY A 31 4.77 -9.73 -23.97
CA GLY A 31 5.91 -8.97 -23.46
C GLY A 31 6.30 -7.85 -24.40
N THR A 32 6.64 -6.69 -23.85
CA THR A 32 7.25 -5.55 -24.55
C THR A 32 8.65 -5.36 -24.01
N THR A 33 9.66 -5.38 -24.88
CA THR A 33 11.06 -5.24 -24.50
C THR A 33 11.41 -3.81 -24.09
N TYR A 34 12.57 -3.63 -23.42
CA TYR A 34 13.11 -2.31 -23.10
C TYR A 34 13.28 -1.44 -24.35
N GLY A 35 13.81 -2.01 -25.45
CA GLY A 35 13.98 -1.31 -26.71
C GLY A 35 12.68 -0.88 -27.35
N GLU A 36 11.65 -1.76 -27.36
CA GLU A 36 10.31 -1.43 -27.85
C GLU A 36 9.64 -0.39 -26.96
N THR A 37 9.78 -0.50 -25.64
CA THR A 37 9.25 0.50 -24.69
C THR A 37 9.88 1.87 -24.96
N LYS A 38 11.20 1.96 -25.15
CA LYS A 38 11.87 3.22 -25.50
C LYS A 38 11.30 3.84 -26.78
N LYS A 39 11.11 3.04 -27.82
CA LYS A 39 10.50 3.51 -29.08
C LYS A 39 9.12 4.10 -28.83
N GLN A 40 8.28 3.40 -28.08
CA GLN A 40 6.93 3.87 -27.74
C GLN A 40 6.95 5.16 -26.91
N VAL A 41 7.87 5.27 -25.96
CA VAL A 41 8.09 6.45 -25.13
C VAL A 41 8.51 7.65 -25.98
N TYR A 42 9.46 7.47 -26.90
CA TYR A 42 9.90 8.55 -27.80
C TYR A 42 8.78 9.04 -28.69
N GLU A 43 8.03 8.11 -29.31
CA GLU A 43 6.86 8.44 -30.13
C GLU A 43 5.83 9.25 -29.33
N PHE A 44 5.54 8.82 -28.09
CA PHE A 44 4.54 9.52 -27.26
C PHE A 44 5.03 10.88 -26.79
N ALA A 45 6.26 10.99 -26.32
CA ALA A 45 6.87 12.26 -25.90
C ALA A 45 6.90 13.29 -27.05
N ALA A 46 7.31 12.88 -28.24
CA ALA A 46 7.30 13.73 -29.43
C ALA A 46 5.88 14.18 -29.81
N GLY A 47 4.90 13.27 -29.68
CA GLY A 47 3.49 13.61 -29.88
C GLY A 47 2.98 14.65 -28.88
N LEU A 48 3.39 14.56 -27.61
CA LEU A 48 3.07 15.58 -26.60
C LEU A 48 3.70 16.95 -26.92
N ILE A 49 4.96 16.96 -27.41
CA ILE A 49 5.63 18.19 -27.84
C ILE A 49 4.87 18.82 -29.02
N LYS A 50 4.45 18.00 -30.01
CA LYS A 50 3.62 18.45 -31.15
C LYS A 50 2.28 19.02 -30.68
N LEU A 51 1.71 18.52 -29.58
CA LEU A 51 0.50 19.04 -28.93
C LEU A 51 0.77 20.30 -28.08
N GLY A 52 2.01 20.78 -28.01
CA GLY A 52 2.38 22.03 -27.33
C GLY A 52 2.77 21.88 -25.86
N ILE A 53 3.06 20.66 -25.38
CA ILE A 53 3.58 20.44 -24.03
C ILE A 53 5.03 20.92 -23.94
N LYS A 54 5.34 21.58 -22.84
CA LYS A 54 6.66 22.16 -22.53
C LYS A 54 7.16 21.68 -21.17
N LYS A 55 8.46 21.84 -20.94
CA LYS A 55 9.07 21.60 -19.61
C LYS A 55 8.33 22.39 -18.53
N GLY A 56 7.98 21.70 -17.43
CA GLY A 56 7.26 22.27 -16.30
C GLY A 56 5.73 22.26 -16.43
N ASP A 57 5.15 21.88 -17.58
CA ASP A 57 3.72 21.60 -17.67
C ASP A 57 3.34 20.40 -16.82
N ARG A 58 2.09 20.30 -16.38
CA ARG A 58 1.57 19.16 -15.59
C ARG A 58 0.55 18.41 -16.43
N LEU A 59 0.67 17.08 -16.40
CA LEU A 59 -0.27 16.17 -17.04
C LEU A 59 -0.75 15.17 -16.01
N SER A 60 -2.07 15.06 -15.85
CA SER A 60 -2.66 14.03 -14.99
C SER A 60 -2.74 12.69 -15.70
N LEU A 61 -2.52 11.60 -14.95
CA LEU A 61 -2.66 10.24 -15.43
C LEU A 61 -3.56 9.45 -14.47
N ILE A 62 -4.69 8.95 -14.96
CA ILE A 62 -5.64 8.15 -14.19
C ILE A 62 -6.03 6.90 -14.98
N SER A 63 -5.50 5.76 -14.58
CA SER A 63 -5.73 4.46 -15.22
C SER A 63 -5.32 3.32 -14.31
N GLU A 64 -5.95 2.17 -14.51
CA GLU A 64 -5.48 0.88 -14.03
C GLU A 64 -4.09 0.58 -14.59
N GLY A 65 -3.34 -0.31 -13.89
CA GLY A 65 -2.00 -0.72 -14.33
C GLY A 65 -2.02 -1.39 -15.70
N ARG A 66 -1.23 -0.86 -16.64
CA ARG A 66 -1.07 -1.33 -18.02
C ARG A 66 0.27 -0.86 -18.62
N ASN A 67 0.72 -1.48 -19.72
CA ASN A 67 1.96 -1.08 -20.38
C ASN A 67 1.95 0.40 -20.83
N SER A 68 0.83 0.87 -21.35
CA SER A 68 0.66 2.28 -21.77
C SER A 68 0.69 3.27 -20.60
N TRP A 69 0.44 2.85 -19.36
CA TRP A 69 0.64 3.68 -18.17
C TRP A 69 2.11 4.08 -18.02
N VAL A 70 3.04 3.10 -18.11
CA VAL A 70 4.49 3.35 -18.04
C VAL A 70 4.99 4.15 -19.24
N THR A 71 4.54 3.79 -20.44
CA THR A 71 4.88 4.54 -21.68
C THR A 71 4.39 5.98 -21.60
N GLY A 72 3.20 6.20 -21.03
CA GLY A 72 2.61 7.52 -20.85
C GLY A 72 3.40 8.37 -19.86
N GLU A 73 3.70 7.82 -18.68
CA GLU A 73 4.50 8.51 -17.66
C GLU A 73 5.89 8.86 -18.18
N LEU A 74 6.64 7.87 -18.66
CA LEU A 74 7.97 8.12 -19.20
C LEU A 74 7.93 9.15 -20.34
N GLY A 75 6.93 9.06 -21.23
CA GLY A 75 6.75 10.03 -22.29
C GLY A 75 6.51 11.46 -21.80
N ILE A 76 5.70 11.63 -20.73
CA ILE A 76 5.53 12.93 -20.05
C ILE A 76 6.89 13.42 -19.54
N LEU A 77 7.62 12.58 -18.83
CA LEU A 77 8.92 12.92 -18.23
C LEU A 77 9.98 13.29 -19.29
N TYR A 78 9.97 12.64 -20.46
CA TYR A 78 10.88 12.97 -21.57
C TYR A 78 10.66 14.37 -22.17
N THR A 79 9.48 14.94 -22.00
CA THR A 79 9.22 16.35 -22.38
C THR A 79 9.70 17.36 -21.34
N GLY A 80 10.13 16.89 -20.16
CA GLY A 80 10.39 17.71 -18.98
C GLY A 80 9.12 18.21 -18.29
N ALA A 81 7.96 17.72 -18.69
CA ALA A 81 6.70 17.96 -17.99
C ALA A 81 6.60 17.07 -16.74
N ILE A 82 5.71 17.43 -15.83
CA ILE A 82 5.51 16.82 -14.54
C ILE A 82 4.30 15.90 -14.62
N ASN A 83 4.48 14.63 -14.30
CA ASN A 83 3.38 13.69 -14.20
C ASN A 83 2.61 13.89 -12.87
N VAL A 84 1.28 13.81 -12.94
CA VAL A 84 0.38 13.87 -11.79
C VAL A 84 -0.43 12.59 -11.75
N PRO A 85 0.13 11.51 -11.16
CA PRO A 85 -0.56 10.24 -11.10
C PRO A 85 -1.73 10.32 -10.12
N LEU A 86 -2.91 9.89 -10.56
CA LEU A 86 -4.16 9.93 -9.80
C LEU A 86 -4.69 8.51 -9.57
N SER A 87 -5.13 8.24 -8.35
CA SER A 87 -5.72 6.95 -8.00
C SER A 87 -7.04 6.71 -8.71
N VAL A 88 -7.22 5.50 -9.24
CA VAL A 88 -8.47 5.05 -9.85
C VAL A 88 -9.65 4.98 -8.85
N LYS A 89 -9.35 5.03 -7.56
CA LYS A 89 -10.34 4.98 -6.48
C LYS A 89 -10.93 6.34 -6.12
N LEU A 90 -10.35 7.43 -6.63
CA LEU A 90 -10.84 8.77 -6.35
C LEU A 90 -12.25 8.98 -6.91
N ASN A 91 -13.09 9.67 -6.14
CA ASN A 91 -14.38 10.16 -6.61
C ASN A 91 -14.21 11.41 -7.51
N PRO A 92 -15.26 11.84 -8.24
CA PRO A 92 -15.17 12.99 -9.16
C PRO A 92 -14.66 14.27 -8.50
N ASP A 93 -15.14 14.64 -7.30
CA ASP A 93 -14.71 15.86 -6.61
C ASP A 93 -13.24 15.82 -6.20
N GLU A 94 -12.76 14.69 -5.77
CA GLU A 94 -11.36 14.48 -5.43
C GLU A 94 -10.44 14.57 -6.66
N ILE A 95 -10.90 14.07 -7.82
CA ILE A 95 -10.19 14.19 -9.10
C ILE A 95 -10.16 15.67 -9.51
N LYS A 96 -11.31 16.36 -9.49
CA LYS A 96 -11.45 17.78 -9.79
C LYS A 96 -10.48 18.63 -8.97
N PHE A 97 -10.45 18.42 -7.66
CA PHE A 97 -9.53 19.13 -6.77
C PHE A 97 -8.08 18.97 -7.23
N ARG A 98 -7.62 17.75 -7.48
CA ARG A 98 -6.22 17.47 -7.81
C ARG A 98 -5.84 18.01 -9.18
N ILE A 99 -6.71 17.92 -10.17
CA ILE A 99 -6.51 18.49 -11.51
C ILE A 99 -6.33 20.03 -11.42
N ASN A 100 -7.25 20.70 -10.74
CA ASN A 100 -7.22 22.17 -10.61
C ASN A 100 -6.06 22.62 -9.72
N HIS A 101 -5.80 21.95 -8.61
CA HIS A 101 -4.70 22.30 -7.70
C HIS A 101 -3.33 22.09 -8.36
N SER A 102 -3.11 20.98 -9.07
CA SER A 102 -1.88 20.75 -9.84
C SER A 102 -1.75 21.72 -11.01
N GLY A 103 -2.87 22.17 -11.58
CA GLY A 103 -2.92 22.94 -12.81
C GLY A 103 -2.57 22.10 -14.03
N SER A 104 -3.07 20.88 -14.09
CA SER A 104 -2.84 19.97 -15.22
C SER A 104 -3.46 20.52 -16.50
N ARG A 105 -2.70 20.45 -17.59
CA ARG A 105 -3.13 20.90 -18.92
C ARG A 105 -3.74 19.78 -19.76
N MET A 106 -3.30 18.54 -19.54
CA MET A 106 -3.82 17.38 -20.24
C MET A 106 -4.05 16.24 -19.25
N ILE A 107 -4.91 15.28 -19.64
CA ILE A 107 -5.21 14.08 -18.84
C ILE A 107 -5.07 12.87 -19.73
N LEU A 108 -4.33 11.85 -19.24
CA LEU A 108 -4.31 10.50 -19.78
C LEU A 108 -5.31 9.65 -18.99
N VAL A 109 -6.22 8.97 -19.67
CA VAL A 109 -7.32 8.26 -18.98
C VAL A 109 -7.66 6.93 -19.62
N SER A 110 -8.00 5.92 -18.77
CA SER A 110 -8.64 4.67 -19.22
C SER A 110 -10.15 4.85 -19.42
N SER A 111 -10.77 4.00 -20.23
CA SER A 111 -12.23 4.02 -20.46
C SER A 111 -13.02 3.90 -19.16
N ILE A 112 -12.55 3.07 -18.21
CA ILE A 112 -13.22 2.85 -16.92
C ILE A 112 -13.28 4.16 -16.12
N GLN A 113 -12.24 4.99 -16.18
CA GLN A 113 -12.15 6.24 -15.42
C GLN A 113 -12.72 7.45 -16.20
N ALA A 114 -12.87 7.35 -17.52
CA ALA A 114 -13.32 8.47 -18.36
C ALA A 114 -14.73 8.99 -17.97
N GLN A 115 -15.61 8.12 -17.45
CA GLN A 115 -16.93 8.53 -17.00
C GLN A 115 -16.87 9.55 -15.85
N LYS A 116 -15.97 9.35 -14.88
CA LYS A 116 -15.76 10.29 -13.76
C LYS A 116 -15.30 11.67 -14.24
N LEU A 117 -14.49 11.69 -15.32
CA LEU A 117 -14.02 12.96 -15.89
C LEU A 117 -15.14 13.73 -16.57
N LYS A 118 -16.07 13.05 -17.26
CA LYS A 118 -17.21 13.73 -17.93
C LYS A 118 -18.05 14.55 -16.94
N GLU A 119 -18.18 14.11 -15.70
CA GLU A 119 -18.96 14.76 -14.66
C GLU A 119 -18.34 16.10 -14.21
N ILE A 120 -17.00 16.23 -14.26
CA ILE A 120 -16.26 17.35 -13.69
C ILE A 120 -15.53 18.22 -14.72
N LEU A 121 -15.52 17.84 -16.00
CA LEU A 121 -14.68 18.47 -17.02
C LEU A 121 -14.96 19.97 -17.18
N LEU A 122 -16.23 20.38 -17.09
CA LEU A 122 -16.61 21.80 -17.16
C LEU A 122 -16.03 22.63 -16.00
N GLU A 123 -15.72 21.99 -14.89
CA GLU A 123 -15.11 22.61 -13.70
C GLU A 123 -13.58 22.52 -13.69
N CYS A 124 -12.97 21.99 -14.77
CA CYS A 124 -11.52 21.87 -14.96
C CYS A 124 -11.03 22.71 -16.15
N PRO A 125 -11.10 24.06 -16.07
CA PRO A 125 -10.94 24.96 -17.22
C PRO A 125 -9.53 24.96 -17.84
N LEU A 126 -8.52 24.42 -17.15
CA LEU A 126 -7.15 24.34 -17.66
C LEU A 126 -6.89 23.11 -18.54
N ILE A 127 -7.84 22.18 -18.62
CA ILE A 127 -7.69 20.97 -19.42
C ILE A 127 -7.92 21.30 -20.89
N GLU A 128 -6.86 21.21 -21.68
CA GLU A 128 -6.86 21.47 -23.12
C GLU A 128 -7.12 20.20 -23.94
N LYS A 129 -6.67 19.04 -23.43
CA LYS A 129 -6.77 17.77 -24.16
C LYS A 129 -6.93 16.58 -23.21
N ILE A 130 -7.78 15.62 -23.61
CA ILE A 130 -7.94 14.32 -22.98
C ILE A 130 -7.37 13.25 -23.91
N ILE A 131 -6.43 12.44 -23.40
CA ILE A 131 -5.76 11.37 -24.13
C ILE A 131 -6.30 10.04 -23.60
N HIS A 132 -7.08 9.34 -24.44
CA HIS A 132 -7.68 8.06 -24.08
C HIS A 132 -6.72 6.92 -24.36
N PHE A 133 -6.48 6.03 -23.38
CA PHE A 133 -5.71 4.81 -23.57
C PHE A 133 -6.46 3.78 -24.42
N ASP A 134 -7.77 3.78 -24.31
CA ASP A 134 -8.67 2.82 -24.98
C ASP A 134 -9.43 3.52 -26.10
N THR A 135 -9.79 2.78 -27.16
CA THR A 135 -10.57 3.30 -28.28
C THR A 135 -11.96 3.74 -27.81
N GLN A 136 -12.38 4.91 -28.23
CA GLN A 136 -13.73 5.45 -28.04
C GLN A 136 -14.53 5.32 -29.35
N GLU A 137 -15.86 5.31 -29.25
CA GLU A 137 -16.73 5.30 -30.44
C GLU A 137 -16.58 6.61 -31.23
N GLU A 138 -16.53 7.75 -30.53
CA GLU A 138 -16.33 9.07 -31.09
C GLU A 138 -15.38 9.88 -30.22
N TYR A 139 -14.65 10.82 -30.84
CA TYR A 139 -13.74 11.75 -30.17
C TYR A 139 -14.21 13.18 -30.42
N THR A 140 -14.34 13.95 -29.36
CA THR A 140 -14.55 15.40 -29.48
C THR A 140 -13.27 16.10 -29.95
N LYS A 141 -13.37 17.39 -30.29
CA LYS A 141 -12.20 18.20 -30.69
C LYS A 141 -11.07 18.16 -29.65
N ASN A 142 -11.42 18.02 -28.39
CA ASN A 142 -10.45 18.03 -27.28
C ASN A 142 -10.05 16.63 -26.82
N GLU A 143 -10.45 15.58 -27.50
CA GLU A 143 -10.10 14.21 -27.20
C GLU A 143 -9.24 13.60 -28.30
N ILE A 144 -8.37 12.67 -27.93
CA ILE A 144 -7.49 11.97 -28.86
C ILE A 144 -7.12 10.60 -28.29
N HIS A 145 -6.93 9.60 -29.16
CA HIS A 145 -6.46 8.30 -28.75
C HIS A 145 -4.92 8.30 -28.52
N PHE A 146 -4.47 7.58 -27.53
CA PHE A 146 -3.04 7.45 -27.16
C PHE A 146 -2.15 7.04 -28.35
N ASN A 147 -2.60 6.06 -29.16
CA ASN A 147 -1.85 5.62 -30.34
C ASN A 147 -1.82 6.66 -31.45
N GLU A 148 -2.80 7.55 -31.54
CA GLU A 148 -2.77 8.66 -32.51
C GLU A 148 -1.75 9.73 -32.08
N VAL A 149 -1.61 10.00 -30.77
CA VAL A 149 -0.54 10.86 -30.24
C VAL A 149 0.82 10.25 -30.59
N ARG A 150 1.01 8.94 -30.40
CA ARG A 150 2.24 8.23 -30.77
C ARG A 150 2.52 8.28 -32.27
N LYS A 151 1.52 8.07 -33.12
CA LYS A 151 1.64 8.15 -34.56
C LYS A 151 2.09 9.56 -34.98
N ASN A 152 1.43 10.58 -34.46
CA ASN A 152 1.77 11.98 -34.69
C ASN A 152 3.22 12.30 -34.27
N GLY A 153 3.67 11.74 -33.15
CA GLY A 153 5.03 11.90 -32.65
C GLY A 153 6.07 11.18 -33.54
N ARG A 154 5.75 9.97 -34.01
CA ARG A 154 6.61 9.24 -34.96
C ARG A 154 6.84 10.03 -36.23
N GLU A 155 5.76 10.54 -36.85
CA GLU A 155 5.85 11.38 -38.03
C GLU A 155 6.65 12.67 -37.77
N TRP A 156 6.49 13.26 -36.58
CA TRP A 156 7.23 14.47 -36.19
C TRP A 156 8.74 14.20 -36.05
N LEU A 157 9.12 13.01 -35.53
CA LEU A 157 10.51 12.60 -35.38
C LEU A 157 11.21 12.23 -36.70
N GLU A 158 10.50 12.07 -37.82
CA GLU A 158 11.09 11.87 -39.15
C GLU A 158 11.93 13.08 -39.60
N SER A 159 11.60 14.26 -39.11
CA SER A 159 12.44 15.46 -39.32
C SER A 159 13.71 15.38 -38.47
N THR A 160 14.86 15.47 -39.11
CA THR A 160 16.17 15.47 -38.43
C THR A 160 16.28 16.62 -37.42
N GLU A 161 15.75 17.78 -37.76
CA GLU A 161 15.75 18.95 -36.87
C GLU A 161 14.93 18.66 -35.60
N ASN A 162 13.72 18.13 -35.75
CA ASN A 162 12.87 17.77 -34.65
C ASN A 162 13.50 16.71 -33.75
N TYR A 163 14.10 15.68 -34.35
CA TYR A 163 14.80 14.62 -33.61
C TYR A 163 15.96 15.20 -32.77
N VAL A 164 16.81 16.04 -33.38
CA VAL A 164 17.93 16.69 -32.68
C VAL A 164 17.42 17.60 -31.54
N ASN A 165 16.35 18.35 -31.76
CA ASN A 165 15.77 19.20 -30.73
C ASN A 165 15.17 18.38 -29.58
N PHE A 166 14.49 17.30 -29.89
CA PHE A 166 13.98 16.35 -28.89
C PHE A 166 15.12 15.74 -28.06
N GLU A 167 16.17 15.29 -28.73
CA GLU A 167 17.34 14.72 -28.05
C GLU A 167 18.04 15.73 -27.14
N LYS A 168 18.22 16.97 -27.58
CA LYS A 168 18.73 18.07 -26.73
C LYS A 168 17.85 18.32 -25.53
N LEU A 169 16.52 18.30 -25.69
CA LEU A 169 15.58 18.54 -24.60
C LEU A 169 15.74 17.48 -23.50
N PHE A 170 15.57 16.20 -23.81
CA PHE A 170 15.60 15.20 -22.75
C PHE A 170 16.98 15.00 -22.14
N LYS A 171 18.08 15.23 -22.90
CA LYS A 171 19.46 15.23 -22.36
C LYS A 171 19.74 16.42 -21.45
N SER A 172 18.98 17.51 -21.55
CA SER A 172 19.12 18.69 -20.67
C SER A 172 18.43 18.51 -19.31
N LEU A 173 17.65 17.45 -19.12
CA LEU A 173 16.94 17.20 -17.87
C LEU A 173 17.91 16.79 -16.76
N ILE A 174 17.83 17.48 -15.65
CA ILE A 174 18.72 17.30 -14.49
C ILE A 174 17.98 16.59 -13.33
N PRO A 175 18.72 16.04 -12.36
CA PRO A 175 18.12 15.37 -11.19
C PRO A 175 17.14 16.22 -10.40
N ASP A 176 17.34 17.53 -10.34
CA ASP A 176 16.52 18.45 -9.56
C ASP A 176 15.23 18.89 -10.29
N ASP A 177 15.07 18.55 -11.57
CA ASP A 177 13.79 18.76 -12.28
C ASP A 177 12.68 17.94 -11.62
N PHE A 178 11.49 18.53 -11.54
CA PHE A 178 10.32 17.86 -10.96
C PHE A 178 9.84 16.76 -11.90
N ALA A 179 9.68 15.56 -11.33
CA ALA A 179 9.17 14.40 -12.05
C ALA A 179 7.67 14.22 -11.80
N ASN A 180 7.26 14.15 -10.53
CA ASN A 180 5.87 13.87 -10.16
C ASN A 180 5.36 14.82 -9.09
N ILE A 181 4.04 15.08 -9.12
CA ILE A 181 3.26 15.58 -7.99
C ILE A 181 2.34 14.45 -7.53
N CYS A 182 2.71 13.76 -6.47
CA CYS A 182 1.95 12.67 -5.89
C CYS A 182 1.05 13.18 -4.77
N TYR A 183 -0.26 12.93 -4.84
CA TYR A 183 -1.18 13.34 -3.79
C TYR A 183 -1.33 12.25 -2.73
N THR A 184 -1.09 12.62 -1.46
CA THR A 184 -1.45 11.73 -0.35
C THR A 184 -2.92 11.83 -0.03
N SER A 185 -3.51 10.69 0.34
CA SER A 185 -4.79 10.63 1.03
C SER A 185 -4.58 11.07 2.48
N GLY A 186 -4.39 12.38 2.71
CA GLY A 186 -4.14 12.90 4.07
C GLY A 186 -5.25 12.48 5.04
N THR A 187 -4.88 12.32 6.30
CA THR A 187 -5.85 12.25 7.43
C THR A 187 -6.46 13.63 7.72
N THR A 188 -6.07 14.67 6.99
CA THR A 188 -6.56 16.05 7.05
C THR A 188 -7.45 16.35 5.84
N ALA A 189 -8.34 17.33 5.96
CA ALA A 189 -9.39 17.65 4.98
C ALA A 189 -8.89 17.89 3.55
N ASP A 190 -7.69 18.44 3.35
CA ASP A 190 -7.14 18.75 2.03
C ASP A 190 -5.91 17.88 1.70
N PRO A 191 -5.94 17.11 0.58
CA PRO A 191 -4.81 16.30 0.15
C PRO A 191 -3.64 17.19 -0.29
N LYS A 192 -2.41 16.83 0.18
CA LYS A 192 -1.18 17.54 -0.15
C LYS A 192 -0.53 16.94 -1.39
N GLY A 193 -0.10 17.76 -2.34
CA GLY A 193 0.69 17.34 -3.50
C GLY A 193 2.18 17.28 -3.15
N ILE A 194 2.76 16.10 -3.07
CA ILE A 194 4.19 15.88 -2.80
C ILE A 194 4.97 16.05 -4.10
N ILE A 195 5.94 16.94 -4.11
CA ILE A 195 6.85 17.15 -5.26
C ILE A 195 8.02 16.19 -5.13
N LEU A 196 8.14 15.26 -6.09
CA LEU A 196 9.28 14.37 -6.22
C LEU A 196 10.07 14.72 -7.48
N THR A 197 11.38 14.87 -7.33
CA THR A 197 12.31 15.13 -8.43
C THR A 197 12.77 13.82 -9.08
N HIS A 198 13.35 13.92 -10.27
CA HIS A 198 14.03 12.79 -10.90
C HIS A 198 15.11 12.18 -9.99
N GLY A 199 15.86 13.05 -9.29
CA GLY A 199 16.90 12.65 -8.36
C GLY A 199 16.39 11.93 -7.13
N ASN A 200 15.24 12.34 -6.59
CA ASN A 200 14.63 11.67 -5.44
C ASN A 200 14.35 10.18 -5.76
N TYR A 201 13.71 9.92 -6.90
CA TYR A 201 13.40 8.56 -7.35
C TYR A 201 14.64 7.72 -7.58
N VAL A 202 15.61 8.22 -8.37
CA VAL A 202 16.83 7.47 -8.68
C VAL A 202 17.63 7.18 -7.42
N THR A 203 17.75 8.16 -6.51
CA THR A 203 18.41 7.96 -5.22
C THR A 203 17.74 6.86 -4.42
N ASN A 204 16.41 6.90 -4.31
CA ASN A 204 15.68 5.91 -3.52
C ASN A 204 15.74 4.51 -4.12
N VAL A 205 15.72 4.39 -5.45
CA VAL A 205 15.94 3.10 -6.12
C VAL A 205 17.32 2.52 -5.76
N TYR A 206 18.40 3.32 -5.83
CA TYR A 206 19.72 2.87 -5.41
C TYR A 206 19.81 2.53 -3.93
N GLN A 207 19.13 3.31 -3.08
CA GLN A 207 18.99 3.02 -1.66
C GLN A 207 18.29 1.67 -1.42
N ALA A 208 17.17 1.40 -2.12
CA ALA A 208 16.47 0.12 -2.03
C ALA A 208 17.35 -1.07 -2.44
N TYR A 209 18.19 -0.92 -3.46
CA TYR A 209 19.16 -1.94 -3.88
C TYR A 209 20.20 -2.29 -2.81
N SER A 210 20.40 -1.44 -1.81
CA SER A 210 21.29 -1.77 -0.68
C SER A 210 20.74 -2.88 0.23
N LEU A 211 19.43 -3.13 0.16
CA LEU A 211 18.74 -4.12 0.97
C LEU A 211 18.19 -5.28 0.13
N ILE A 212 17.73 -4.99 -1.09
CA ILE A 212 16.99 -5.92 -1.94
C ILE A 212 17.75 -6.08 -3.26
N ASP A 213 18.13 -7.31 -3.56
CA ASP A 213 18.69 -7.67 -4.86
C ASP A 213 17.56 -8.05 -5.82
N ILE A 214 17.64 -7.50 -7.04
CA ILE A 214 16.70 -7.78 -8.15
C ILE A 214 17.51 -8.24 -9.36
N PRO A 215 17.70 -9.55 -9.54
CA PRO A 215 18.33 -10.08 -10.76
C PRO A 215 17.54 -9.70 -12.02
N SER A 216 18.22 -9.55 -13.14
CA SER A 216 17.58 -9.12 -14.41
C SER A 216 16.53 -10.10 -14.97
N PHE A 217 16.55 -11.35 -14.52
CA PHE A 217 15.52 -12.34 -14.87
C PHE A 217 14.28 -12.29 -13.98
N TYR A 218 14.28 -11.48 -12.90
CA TYR A 218 13.14 -11.38 -12.00
C TYR A 218 11.94 -10.75 -12.70
N LYS A 219 10.78 -11.26 -12.31
CA LYS A 219 9.47 -10.73 -12.67
C LYS A 219 8.69 -10.37 -11.42
N THR A 220 7.95 -9.28 -11.48
CA THR A 220 6.92 -8.96 -10.48
C THR A 220 5.58 -8.77 -11.16
N LEU A 221 4.50 -9.16 -10.45
CA LEU A 221 3.14 -8.77 -10.79
C LEU A 221 2.75 -7.62 -9.85
N ILE A 222 2.55 -6.43 -10.40
CA ILE A 222 2.19 -5.27 -9.58
C ILE A 222 0.70 -5.35 -9.24
N ILE A 223 0.43 -5.75 -7.99
CA ILE A 223 -0.93 -5.89 -7.43
C ILE A 223 -1.37 -4.65 -6.65
N LEU A 224 -0.43 -3.73 -6.39
CA LEU A 224 -0.67 -2.45 -5.74
C LEU A 224 -1.05 -1.39 -6.77
N PRO A 225 -1.72 -0.30 -6.36
CA PRO A 225 -1.97 0.84 -7.24
C PRO A 225 -0.66 1.40 -7.80
N TRP A 226 -0.62 1.67 -9.11
CA TRP A 226 0.58 2.13 -9.81
C TRP A 226 0.90 3.60 -9.53
N ASP A 227 -0.12 4.38 -9.17
CA ASP A 227 0.00 5.77 -8.73
C ASP A 227 0.58 5.90 -7.31
N HIS A 228 0.52 4.85 -6.51
CA HIS A 228 1.04 4.86 -5.14
C HIS A 228 2.56 4.66 -5.13
N SER A 229 3.29 5.49 -4.39
CA SER A 229 4.77 5.53 -4.37
C SER A 229 5.42 4.15 -4.14
N PHE A 230 4.81 3.25 -3.38
CA PHE A 230 5.34 1.91 -3.15
C PHE A 230 5.27 1.02 -4.41
N GLY A 231 4.12 0.97 -5.08
CA GLY A 231 3.97 0.25 -6.36
C GLY A 231 4.78 0.91 -7.47
N HIS A 232 4.85 2.22 -7.47
CA HIS A 232 5.53 3.05 -8.46
C HIS A 232 7.06 2.90 -8.37
N THR A 233 7.68 3.34 -7.26
CA THR A 233 9.15 3.27 -7.12
C THR A 233 9.65 1.84 -6.98
N GLY A 234 9.03 1.05 -6.08
CA GLY A 234 9.46 -0.32 -5.80
C GLY A 234 9.13 -1.30 -6.92
N GLY A 235 8.01 -1.08 -7.62
CA GLY A 235 7.59 -1.89 -8.76
C GLY A 235 8.21 -1.42 -10.07
N ILE A 236 7.85 -0.21 -10.52
CA ILE A 236 8.20 0.24 -11.87
C ILE A 236 9.70 0.57 -11.95
N PHE A 237 10.18 1.54 -11.17
CA PHE A 237 11.54 2.04 -11.34
C PHE A 237 12.63 1.11 -10.80
N ALA A 238 12.37 0.37 -9.71
CA ALA A 238 13.36 -0.56 -9.19
C ALA A 238 13.61 -1.74 -10.14
N PHE A 239 12.58 -2.26 -10.79
CA PHE A 239 12.73 -3.30 -11.80
C PHE A 239 13.35 -2.75 -13.09
N MET A 240 12.97 -1.53 -13.49
CA MET A 240 13.53 -0.84 -14.66
C MET A 240 15.05 -0.76 -14.62
N GLY A 241 15.62 -0.33 -13.51
CA GLY A 241 17.09 -0.15 -13.40
C GLY A 241 17.90 -1.44 -13.35
N LYS A 242 17.26 -2.58 -13.21
CA LYS A 242 17.91 -3.90 -13.14
C LYS A 242 17.68 -4.75 -14.39
N GLY A 243 16.98 -4.24 -15.40
CA GLY A 243 16.65 -5.01 -16.60
C GLY A 243 15.65 -6.14 -16.34
N ALA A 244 14.93 -6.05 -15.24
CA ALA A 244 13.92 -7.00 -14.79
C ALA A 244 12.53 -6.63 -15.33
N SER A 245 11.55 -7.51 -15.18
CA SER A 245 10.22 -7.36 -15.79
C SER A 245 9.15 -7.02 -14.77
N ILE A 246 8.17 -6.23 -15.19
CA ILE A 246 6.94 -5.99 -14.45
C ILE A 246 5.73 -6.46 -15.25
N ALA A 247 4.69 -6.90 -14.56
CA ALA A 247 3.43 -7.32 -15.18
C ALA A 247 2.25 -6.60 -14.54
N SER A 248 1.24 -6.27 -15.35
CA SER A 248 -0.05 -5.79 -14.86
C SER A 248 -1.00 -6.96 -14.58
N VAL A 249 -1.89 -6.82 -13.59
CA VAL A 249 -3.01 -7.73 -13.41
C VAL A 249 -4.02 -7.50 -14.53
N LYS A 250 -4.59 -8.57 -15.10
CA LYS A 250 -5.69 -8.42 -16.08
C LYS A 250 -6.84 -7.65 -15.44
N THR A 251 -7.10 -6.46 -15.94
CA THR A 251 -8.17 -5.58 -15.44
C THR A 251 -9.54 -6.21 -15.75
N GLY A 252 -10.41 -6.26 -14.76
CA GLY A 252 -11.81 -6.62 -14.90
C GLY A 252 -12.70 -5.38 -15.04
N LYS A 253 -13.98 -5.58 -15.32
CA LYS A 253 -14.96 -4.47 -15.36
C LYS A 253 -15.21 -3.85 -13.98
N THR A 254 -14.91 -4.61 -12.93
CA THR A 254 -15.03 -4.17 -11.54
C THR A 254 -13.74 -4.49 -10.76
N PRO A 255 -13.46 -3.81 -9.63
CA PRO A 255 -12.35 -4.16 -8.74
C PRO A 255 -12.41 -5.63 -8.28
N MET A 256 -13.60 -6.15 -8.00
CA MET A 256 -13.79 -7.54 -7.59
C MET A 256 -13.40 -8.52 -8.69
N GLU A 257 -13.72 -8.23 -9.95
CA GLU A 257 -13.33 -9.05 -11.10
C GLU A 257 -11.82 -9.04 -11.31
N THR A 258 -11.17 -7.87 -11.15
CA THR A 258 -9.72 -7.76 -11.18
C THR A 258 -9.06 -8.64 -10.11
N LEU A 259 -9.59 -8.64 -8.89
CA LEU A 259 -9.09 -9.51 -7.82
C LEU A 259 -9.29 -11.00 -8.13
N ARG A 260 -10.40 -11.38 -8.79
CA ARG A 260 -10.63 -12.76 -9.23
C ARG A 260 -9.64 -13.23 -10.31
N ASN A 261 -9.10 -12.31 -11.10
CA ASN A 261 -8.10 -12.62 -12.13
C ASN A 261 -6.70 -12.88 -11.53
N LEU A 262 -6.42 -12.40 -10.33
CA LEU A 262 -5.10 -12.43 -9.70
C LEU A 262 -4.48 -13.84 -9.63
N PRO A 263 -5.17 -14.91 -9.17
CA PRO A 263 -4.58 -16.25 -9.10
C PRO A 263 -4.13 -16.80 -10.47
N ALA A 264 -4.89 -16.52 -11.53
CA ALA A 264 -4.54 -16.93 -12.88
C ALA A 264 -3.31 -16.15 -13.39
N CYS A 265 -3.25 -14.84 -13.12
CA CYS A 265 -2.12 -13.99 -13.46
C CYS A 265 -0.82 -14.42 -12.74
N LEU A 266 -0.91 -14.75 -11.44
CA LEU A 266 0.23 -15.26 -10.68
C LEU A 266 0.80 -16.56 -11.24
N LYS A 267 -0.07 -17.51 -11.61
CA LYS A 267 0.33 -18.80 -12.19
C LYS A 267 1.00 -18.66 -13.55
N GLU A 268 0.57 -17.69 -14.37
CA GLU A 268 1.10 -17.49 -15.71
C GLU A 268 2.42 -16.70 -15.71
N ILE A 269 2.46 -15.57 -14.98
CA ILE A 269 3.66 -14.72 -14.87
C ILE A 269 4.77 -15.39 -14.06
N LYS A 270 4.41 -16.13 -13.01
CA LYS A 270 5.35 -16.74 -12.06
C LYS A 270 6.32 -15.70 -11.50
N PRO A 271 5.82 -14.75 -10.70
CA PRO A 271 6.66 -13.69 -10.17
C PRO A 271 7.69 -14.25 -9.18
N ASN A 272 8.89 -13.64 -9.15
CA ASN A 272 9.95 -13.98 -8.20
C ASN A 272 9.84 -13.15 -6.92
N MET A 273 9.32 -11.93 -7.03
CA MET A 273 9.06 -11.03 -5.91
C MET A 273 7.69 -10.39 -6.07
N LEU A 274 6.99 -10.18 -4.97
CA LEU A 274 5.72 -9.44 -4.93
C LEU A 274 5.77 -8.35 -3.87
N MET A 275 5.22 -7.19 -4.20
CA MET A 275 4.92 -6.17 -3.21
C MET A 275 3.50 -6.36 -2.70
N SER A 276 3.32 -6.23 -1.40
CA SER A 276 2.04 -6.49 -0.73
C SER A 276 1.77 -5.49 0.39
N VAL A 277 0.51 -5.39 0.75
CA VAL A 277 0.06 -4.69 1.95
C VAL A 277 -0.64 -5.68 2.88
N PRO A 278 -0.77 -5.39 4.19
CA PRO A 278 -1.34 -6.33 5.15
C PRO A 278 -2.69 -6.91 4.73
N ALA A 279 -3.60 -6.09 4.19
CA ALA A 279 -4.92 -6.54 3.74
C ALA A 279 -4.86 -7.63 2.65
N ILE A 280 -3.94 -7.51 1.70
CA ILE A 280 -3.74 -8.52 0.63
C ILE A 280 -3.11 -9.79 1.22
N ALA A 281 -2.13 -9.64 2.11
CA ALA A 281 -1.49 -10.77 2.78
C ALA A 281 -2.49 -11.59 3.62
N LYS A 282 -3.40 -10.92 4.32
CA LYS A 282 -4.50 -11.56 5.06
C LYS A 282 -5.40 -12.38 4.14
N ASN A 283 -5.81 -11.80 3.03
CA ASN A 283 -6.62 -12.51 2.04
C ASN A 283 -5.90 -13.75 1.49
N PHE A 284 -4.60 -13.66 1.25
CA PHE A 284 -3.81 -14.81 0.82
C PHE A 284 -3.80 -15.89 1.89
N ARG A 285 -3.55 -15.54 3.16
CA ARG A 285 -3.59 -16.49 4.28
C ARG A 285 -4.95 -17.15 4.40
N LYS A 286 -6.04 -16.36 4.40
CA LYS A 286 -7.41 -16.87 4.47
C LYS A 286 -7.74 -17.86 3.35
N ASN A 287 -7.30 -17.56 2.13
CA ASN A 287 -7.52 -18.45 0.98
C ASN A 287 -6.71 -19.74 1.09
N ILE A 288 -5.47 -19.69 1.61
CA ILE A 288 -4.65 -20.87 1.86
C ILE A 288 -5.31 -21.75 2.92
N GLU A 289 -5.69 -21.18 4.07
CA GLU A 289 -6.31 -21.91 5.19
C GLU A 289 -7.65 -22.53 4.75
N LYS A 290 -8.47 -21.80 3.99
CA LYS A 290 -9.71 -22.31 3.38
C LYS A 290 -9.43 -23.49 2.45
N GLY A 291 -8.48 -23.37 1.53
CA GLY A 291 -8.15 -24.43 0.59
C GLY A 291 -7.53 -25.67 1.27
N ILE A 292 -6.88 -25.52 2.43
CA ILE A 292 -6.41 -26.63 3.26
C ILE A 292 -7.60 -27.34 3.94
N LYS A 293 -8.53 -26.57 4.53
CA LYS A 293 -9.71 -27.10 5.21
C LYS A 293 -10.61 -27.90 4.25
N GLU A 294 -10.78 -27.43 3.01
CA GLU A 294 -11.54 -28.13 1.96
C GLU A 294 -10.93 -29.49 1.58
N LYS A 295 -9.64 -29.74 1.86
CA LYS A 295 -8.98 -31.04 1.64
C LYS A 295 -9.21 -32.04 2.78
N GLY A 296 -9.94 -31.67 3.82
CA GLY A 296 -10.35 -32.51 4.94
C GLY A 296 -9.46 -32.43 6.18
N ASN A 297 -10.03 -32.84 7.30
CA ASN A 297 -9.45 -32.68 8.65
C ASN A 297 -8.03 -33.24 8.79
N ALA A 298 -7.71 -34.38 8.15
CA ALA A 298 -6.38 -34.97 8.23
C ALA A 298 -5.28 -34.08 7.63
N ILE A 299 -5.58 -33.43 6.50
CA ILE A 299 -4.65 -32.49 5.86
C ILE A 299 -4.54 -31.21 6.69
N GLU A 300 -5.64 -30.72 7.26
CA GLU A 300 -5.65 -29.56 8.14
C GLU A 300 -4.81 -29.81 9.40
N MET A 301 -4.97 -30.97 10.06
CA MET A 301 -4.15 -31.35 11.22
C MET A 301 -2.66 -31.44 10.86
N LEU A 302 -2.33 -32.03 9.71
CA LEU A 302 -0.96 -32.14 9.22
C LEU A 302 -0.36 -30.76 8.94
N PHE A 303 -1.12 -29.86 8.30
CA PHE A 303 -0.73 -28.49 8.01
C PHE A 303 -0.47 -27.70 9.30
N ASN A 304 -1.37 -27.76 10.26
CA ASN A 304 -1.22 -27.08 11.56
C ASN A 304 0.00 -27.59 12.33
N HIS A 305 0.28 -28.90 12.29
CA HIS A 305 1.48 -29.46 12.88
C HIS A 305 2.75 -28.97 12.14
N ALA A 306 2.74 -28.95 10.80
CA ALA A 306 3.84 -28.46 9.99
C ALA A 306 4.16 -26.99 10.30
N LEU A 307 3.13 -26.13 10.46
CA LEU A 307 3.29 -24.73 10.88
C LEU A 307 3.95 -24.63 12.26
N LYS A 308 3.48 -25.38 13.27
CA LYS A 308 4.08 -25.38 14.63
C LYS A 308 5.55 -25.77 14.60
N VAL A 309 5.92 -26.80 13.84
CA VAL A 309 7.32 -27.22 13.67
C VAL A 309 8.13 -26.12 12.99
N SER A 310 7.59 -25.50 11.94
CA SER A 310 8.24 -24.41 11.21
C SER A 310 8.45 -23.19 12.08
N TYR A 311 7.46 -22.76 12.86
CA TYR A 311 7.57 -21.62 13.78
C TYR A 311 8.68 -21.84 14.80
N SER A 312 8.73 -23.03 15.40
CA SER A 312 9.77 -23.33 16.39
C SER A 312 11.18 -23.43 15.78
N TYR A 313 11.30 -23.80 14.50
CA TYR A 313 12.56 -23.81 13.76
C TYR A 313 12.98 -22.39 13.33
N ASN A 314 12.04 -21.62 12.80
CA ASN A 314 12.29 -20.30 12.23
C ASN A 314 12.53 -19.23 13.31
N LYS A 315 11.86 -19.33 14.46
CA LYS A 315 11.92 -18.36 15.57
C LYS A 315 11.66 -16.92 15.05
N GLU A 316 12.61 -16.00 15.21
CA GLU A 316 12.54 -14.60 14.76
C GLU A 316 13.16 -14.37 13.35
N GLY A 317 13.50 -15.44 12.65
CA GLY A 317 14.12 -15.40 11.32
C GLY A 317 15.64 -15.41 11.39
N TRP A 318 16.29 -14.37 11.92
CA TRP A 318 17.75 -14.26 12.02
C TRP A 318 18.42 -15.37 12.83
N ASN A 319 17.71 -15.98 13.77
CA ASN A 319 18.16 -17.09 14.63
C ASN A 319 17.63 -18.47 14.19
N LYS A 320 17.15 -18.60 12.96
CA LYS A 320 16.60 -19.80 12.33
C LYS A 320 17.51 -21.03 12.49
N GLY A 321 16.95 -22.13 12.99
CA GLY A 321 17.63 -23.42 13.05
C GLY A 321 18.82 -23.48 14.00
N ARG A 322 18.96 -22.55 14.96
CA ARG A 322 20.03 -22.58 15.98
C ARG A 322 19.71 -23.58 17.09
N GLY A 323 20.79 -24.20 17.64
CA GLY A 323 20.70 -25.16 18.73
C GLY A 323 19.94 -26.44 18.32
N LEU A 324 19.15 -27.00 19.24
CA LEU A 324 18.39 -28.24 19.04
C LEU A 324 17.34 -28.14 17.91
N GLN A 325 16.94 -26.95 17.52
CA GLN A 325 15.99 -26.76 16.43
C GLN A 325 16.53 -27.27 15.08
N ARG A 326 17.86 -27.34 14.92
CA ARG A 326 18.51 -27.90 13.72
C ARG A 326 18.05 -29.33 13.40
N LEU A 327 17.69 -30.12 14.42
CA LEU A 327 17.19 -31.50 14.27
C LEU A 327 15.85 -31.59 13.55
N LYS A 328 15.09 -30.50 13.49
CA LYS A 328 13.80 -30.45 12.78
C LYS A 328 13.93 -30.28 11.26
N LYS A 329 15.13 -29.96 10.75
CA LYS A 329 15.35 -29.72 9.32
C LYS A 329 14.91 -30.86 8.40
N PRO A 330 15.14 -32.16 8.68
CA PRO A 330 14.65 -33.25 7.84
C PRO A 330 13.13 -33.31 7.75
N LEU A 331 12.45 -33.13 8.88
CA LEU A 331 10.99 -33.14 8.97
C LEU A 331 10.40 -31.95 8.19
N LEU A 332 11.02 -30.78 8.29
CA LEU A 332 10.61 -29.60 7.51
C LEU A 332 10.75 -29.81 6.00
N ARG A 333 11.82 -30.50 5.56
CA ARG A 333 11.97 -30.86 4.14
C ARG A 333 10.86 -31.79 3.66
N LEU A 334 10.39 -32.69 4.51
CA LEU A 334 9.25 -33.54 4.19
C LEU A 334 7.97 -32.73 4.08
N TYR A 335 7.67 -31.86 5.05
CA TYR A 335 6.50 -30.97 4.99
C TYR A 335 6.54 -30.02 3.79
N ASP A 336 7.72 -29.53 3.46
CA ASP A 336 7.90 -28.71 2.27
C ASP A 336 7.48 -29.46 1.00
N LYS A 337 7.98 -30.68 0.82
CA LYS A 337 7.69 -31.50 -0.36
C LYS A 337 6.22 -31.90 -0.49
N ILE A 338 5.53 -32.18 0.62
CA ILE A 338 4.15 -32.70 0.56
C ILE A 338 3.07 -31.63 0.68
N LEU A 339 3.39 -30.48 1.30
CA LEU A 339 2.43 -29.41 1.61
C LEU A 339 2.84 -28.05 1.04
N PHE A 340 3.98 -27.50 1.51
CA PHE A 340 4.29 -26.09 1.27
C PHE A 340 4.65 -25.80 -0.18
N SER A 341 5.33 -26.72 -0.89
CA SER A 341 5.58 -26.58 -2.34
C SER A 341 4.29 -26.44 -3.13
N LYS A 342 3.25 -27.21 -2.80
CA LYS A 342 1.94 -27.15 -3.48
C LYS A 342 1.21 -25.82 -3.21
N ILE A 343 1.43 -25.23 -2.04
CA ILE A 343 0.91 -23.89 -1.75
C ILE A 343 1.64 -22.86 -2.59
N ARG A 344 2.98 -22.94 -2.70
CA ARG A 344 3.78 -22.04 -3.53
C ARG A 344 3.45 -22.13 -5.03
N GLU A 345 3.04 -23.31 -5.53
CA GLU A 345 2.56 -23.47 -6.91
C GLU A 345 1.35 -22.57 -7.23
N ALA A 346 0.52 -22.26 -6.23
CA ALA A 346 -0.60 -21.32 -6.43
C ALA A 346 -0.13 -19.89 -6.72
N TYR A 347 1.10 -19.54 -6.32
CA TYR A 347 1.78 -18.27 -6.60
C TYR A 347 2.74 -18.35 -7.80
N GLY A 348 2.62 -19.39 -8.64
CA GLY A 348 3.48 -19.61 -9.81
C GLY A 348 4.70 -20.46 -9.57
N GLY A 349 5.02 -20.83 -8.34
CA GLY A 349 6.12 -21.73 -7.96
C GLY A 349 7.51 -21.12 -7.94
N GLU A 350 7.68 -19.89 -8.45
CA GLU A 350 8.96 -19.19 -8.55
C GLU A 350 9.10 -18.03 -7.55
N LEU A 351 8.09 -17.83 -6.68
CA LEU A 351 8.10 -16.73 -5.73
C LEU A 351 9.09 -16.98 -4.59
N ASP A 352 10.09 -16.11 -4.47
CA ASP A 352 11.11 -16.15 -3.42
C ASP A 352 10.64 -15.47 -2.14
N TYR A 353 10.04 -14.26 -2.26
CA TYR A 353 9.57 -13.48 -1.11
C TYR A 353 8.57 -12.37 -1.49
N PHE A 354 7.92 -11.85 -0.47
CA PHE A 354 7.15 -10.61 -0.54
C PHE A 354 7.90 -9.48 0.17
N ILE A 355 7.69 -8.24 -0.30
CA ILE A 355 7.96 -7.04 0.47
C ILE A 355 6.62 -6.48 0.93
N GLY A 356 6.40 -6.44 2.25
CA GLY A 356 5.21 -5.87 2.87
C GLY A 356 5.45 -4.43 3.29
N GLY A 357 4.53 -3.54 3.00
CA GLY A 357 4.63 -2.13 3.37
C GLY A 357 3.27 -1.42 3.40
N GLY A 358 3.29 -0.11 3.58
CA GLY A 358 2.09 0.72 3.60
C GLY A 358 1.34 0.75 4.95
N ALA A 359 1.43 -0.29 5.76
CA ALA A 359 0.95 -0.37 7.13
C ALA A 359 1.79 -1.37 7.92
N LEU A 360 1.58 -1.45 9.24
CA LEU A 360 2.27 -2.41 10.09
C LEU A 360 1.82 -3.83 9.72
N LEU A 361 2.77 -4.74 9.51
CA LEU A 361 2.49 -6.14 9.20
C LEU A 361 2.60 -6.97 10.48
N GLU A 362 1.50 -7.54 10.91
CA GLU A 362 1.46 -8.35 12.12
C GLU A 362 2.50 -9.49 12.10
N ILE A 363 3.14 -9.75 13.24
CA ILE A 363 4.23 -10.73 13.34
C ILE A 363 3.76 -12.16 13.02
N GLU A 364 2.52 -12.52 13.37
CA GLU A 364 1.97 -13.85 13.08
C GLU A 364 1.77 -14.07 11.58
N LEU A 365 1.42 -13.00 10.84
CA LEU A 365 1.33 -13.05 9.39
C LEU A 365 2.72 -13.22 8.75
N GLN A 366 3.73 -12.49 9.26
CA GLN A 366 5.13 -12.69 8.84
C GLN A 366 5.60 -14.12 9.12
N ARG A 367 5.32 -14.67 10.31
CA ARG A 367 5.66 -16.06 10.69
C ARG A 367 5.00 -17.08 9.78
N PHE A 368 3.74 -16.85 9.42
CA PHE A 368 2.98 -17.73 8.54
C PHE A 368 3.65 -17.85 7.16
N PHE A 369 3.90 -16.75 6.48
CA PHE A 369 4.54 -16.76 5.16
C PHE A 369 5.99 -17.25 5.23
N TYR A 370 6.71 -16.93 6.30
CA TYR A 370 8.05 -17.44 6.52
C TYR A 370 8.07 -18.96 6.69
N ALA A 371 7.07 -19.55 7.34
CA ALA A 371 6.92 -21.00 7.47
C ALA A 371 6.63 -21.70 6.14
N LEU A 372 5.90 -21.05 5.24
CA LEU A 372 5.60 -21.56 3.89
C LEU A 372 6.79 -21.50 2.93
N GLY A 373 7.91 -20.87 3.33
CA GLY A 373 9.10 -20.68 2.49
C GLY A 373 8.98 -19.55 1.47
N ILE A 374 8.00 -18.67 1.60
CA ILE A 374 7.81 -17.44 0.84
C ILE A 374 7.68 -16.27 1.82
N PRO A 375 8.77 -15.89 2.52
CA PRO A 375 8.72 -14.91 3.59
C PRO A 375 8.16 -13.56 3.13
N MET A 376 7.42 -12.91 4.01
CA MET A 376 6.98 -11.54 3.82
C MET A 376 7.84 -10.62 4.69
N TYR A 377 8.68 -9.83 4.06
CA TYR A 377 9.58 -8.90 4.69
C TYR A 377 8.91 -7.54 4.88
N GLN A 378 8.76 -7.13 6.13
CA GLN A 378 8.25 -5.81 6.45
C GLN A 378 9.24 -4.72 6.00
N GLY A 379 8.74 -3.73 5.25
CA GLY A 379 9.40 -2.48 4.95
C GLY A 379 8.62 -1.30 5.51
N TYR A 380 9.32 -0.16 5.65
CA TYR A 380 8.74 1.10 6.06
C TYR A 380 9.16 2.22 5.11
N GLY A 381 8.23 3.13 4.87
CA GLY A 381 8.44 4.30 4.05
C GLY A 381 7.18 5.16 3.92
N LEU A 382 7.36 6.34 3.35
CA LEU A 382 6.30 7.31 3.08
C LEU A 382 6.58 8.04 1.76
N SER A 383 5.54 8.56 1.13
CA SER A 383 5.66 9.21 -0.19
C SER A 383 6.62 10.39 -0.17
N GLU A 384 6.71 11.11 0.95
CA GLU A 384 7.64 12.20 1.21
C GLU A 384 9.13 11.75 1.22
N ALA A 385 9.38 10.43 1.24
CA ALA A 385 10.71 9.82 1.19
C ALA A 385 10.95 8.95 -0.06
N SER A 386 10.09 8.96 -1.06
CA SER A 386 10.21 8.39 -2.43
C SER A 386 10.17 6.85 -2.65
N PRO A 387 9.65 5.94 -1.84
CA PRO A 387 9.18 6.03 -0.46
C PRO A 387 10.10 5.34 0.56
N VAL A 388 11.11 4.50 0.14
CA VAL A 388 11.76 3.48 0.98
C VAL A 388 12.72 4.10 2.00
N ILE A 389 12.50 3.81 3.28
CA ILE A 389 13.34 4.21 4.41
C ILE A 389 14.06 2.99 5.00
N SER A 390 13.34 1.90 5.22
CA SER A 390 13.90 0.66 5.75
C SER A 390 13.17 -0.56 5.20
N SER A 391 13.83 -1.71 5.21
CA SER A 391 13.21 -3.00 4.88
C SER A 391 13.97 -4.16 5.52
N ASN A 392 13.24 -5.20 5.89
CA ASN A 392 13.81 -6.53 6.04
C ASN A 392 14.17 -7.09 4.67
N SER A 393 15.16 -7.98 4.62
CA SER A 393 15.65 -8.59 3.38
C SER A 393 16.03 -10.06 3.61
N THR A 394 16.30 -10.78 2.53
CA THR A 394 16.75 -12.18 2.62
C THR A 394 17.98 -12.36 3.49
N ASN A 395 18.91 -11.42 3.44
CA ASN A 395 20.20 -11.49 4.15
C ASN A 395 20.17 -10.87 5.55
N ARG A 396 19.24 -9.94 5.78
CA ARG A 396 19.13 -9.22 7.06
C ARG A 396 17.68 -8.97 7.40
N HIS A 397 17.11 -9.82 8.27
CA HIS A 397 15.72 -9.68 8.70
C HIS A 397 15.53 -10.10 10.16
N LYS A 398 14.53 -9.49 10.78
CA LYS A 398 14.06 -9.79 12.12
C LYS A 398 12.55 -9.63 12.14
N LEU A 399 11.84 -10.73 12.36
CA LEU A 399 10.37 -10.69 12.37
C LEU A 399 9.87 -9.72 13.43
N GLY A 400 8.86 -8.94 13.08
CA GLY A 400 8.30 -7.88 13.94
C GLY A 400 9.02 -6.53 13.84
N SER A 401 10.20 -6.45 13.17
CA SER A 401 10.85 -5.16 12.87
C SER A 401 10.44 -4.62 11.51
N SER A 402 10.62 -3.32 11.29
CA SER A 402 10.49 -2.65 9.99
C SER A 402 11.78 -2.75 9.14
N GLY A 403 12.77 -3.53 9.59
CA GLY A 403 13.99 -3.84 8.88
C GLY A 403 15.16 -2.88 9.15
N ALA A 404 16.23 -3.05 8.36
CA ALA A 404 17.40 -2.19 8.38
C ALA A 404 17.16 -0.93 7.54
N ILE A 405 17.83 0.15 7.89
CA ILE A 405 17.79 1.42 7.15
C ILE A 405 18.53 1.23 5.82
N VAL A 406 18.03 1.87 4.76
CA VAL A 406 18.72 1.94 3.46
C VAL A 406 20.05 2.71 3.56
N ASN A 407 21.01 2.38 2.69
CA ASN A 407 22.29 3.08 2.65
C ASN A 407 22.12 4.55 2.17
N ASN A 408 23.07 5.40 2.53
CA ASN A 408 23.13 6.82 2.12
C ASN A 408 21.87 7.63 2.52
N MET A 409 21.36 7.33 3.70
CA MET A 409 20.31 8.10 4.37
C MET A 409 20.66 8.21 5.85
N ASP A 410 20.56 9.41 6.40
CA ASP A 410 20.69 9.65 7.83
C ASP A 410 19.31 9.46 8.49
N LEU A 411 19.28 8.79 9.62
CA LEU A 411 18.09 8.64 10.45
C LEU A 411 18.43 8.89 11.92
N LYS A 412 17.56 9.60 12.60
CA LYS A 412 17.60 9.77 14.05
C LYS A 412 16.20 9.61 14.63
N ILE A 413 16.13 9.26 15.89
CA ILE A 413 14.90 9.23 16.68
C ILE A 413 14.92 10.43 17.60
N CYS A 414 13.88 11.27 17.58
CA CYS A 414 13.83 12.53 18.32
C CYS A 414 12.68 12.56 19.34
N ASP A 415 12.92 13.24 20.46
CA ASP A 415 11.89 13.60 21.43
C ASP A 415 10.97 14.71 20.91
N ASP A 416 9.96 15.10 21.71
CA ASP A 416 9.01 16.18 21.39
C ASP A 416 9.69 17.56 21.20
N ASN A 417 10.92 17.73 21.67
CA ASN A 417 11.73 18.96 21.52
C ASN A 417 12.67 18.92 20.31
N GLY A 418 12.69 17.80 19.58
CA GLY A 418 13.56 17.58 18.42
C GLY A 418 14.98 17.13 18.76
N ASN A 419 15.26 16.78 20.03
CA ASN A 419 16.56 16.24 20.44
C ASN A 419 16.63 14.75 20.13
N GLU A 420 17.78 14.29 19.65
CA GLU A 420 18.02 12.87 19.42
C GLU A 420 18.03 12.08 20.73
N VAL A 421 17.29 10.97 20.76
CA VAL A 421 17.22 10.09 21.93
C VAL A 421 18.16 8.88 21.79
N PRO A 422 18.60 8.27 22.90
CA PRO A 422 19.42 7.05 22.89
C PRO A 422 18.74 5.88 22.16
N ILE A 423 19.57 4.95 21.66
CA ILE A 423 19.11 3.68 21.06
C ILE A 423 18.18 2.95 22.04
N GLY A 424 17.07 2.42 21.53
CA GLY A 424 16.03 1.73 22.30
C GLY A 424 14.96 2.66 22.86
N GLN A 425 15.17 3.97 22.91
CA GLN A 425 14.12 4.90 23.30
C GLN A 425 13.21 5.26 22.12
N LYS A 426 11.94 5.46 22.44
CA LYS A 426 10.89 5.82 21.47
C LYS A 426 10.90 7.33 21.20
N GLY A 427 10.66 7.70 19.96
CA GLY A 427 10.54 9.09 19.55
C GLY A 427 10.08 9.19 18.10
N GLU A 428 10.02 10.40 17.54
CA GLU A 428 9.71 10.65 16.15
C GLU A 428 10.87 10.20 15.25
N ILE A 429 10.54 9.48 14.18
CA ILE A 429 11.50 9.11 13.14
C ILE A 429 11.77 10.34 12.27
N VAL A 430 13.02 10.77 12.22
CA VAL A 430 13.45 11.94 11.45
C VAL A 430 14.55 11.52 10.49
N ILE A 431 14.44 11.85 9.21
CA ILE A 431 15.36 11.39 8.17
C ILE A 431 15.93 12.54 7.34
N ARG A 432 17.12 12.30 6.77
CA ARG A 432 17.75 13.19 5.80
C ARG A 432 18.43 12.36 4.71
N GLY A 433 18.19 12.71 3.44
CA GLY A 433 18.80 12.02 2.30
C GLY A 433 18.30 12.57 0.97
N GLY A 434 18.92 12.14 -0.11
CA GLY A 434 18.53 12.56 -1.46
C GLY A 434 17.19 12.00 -1.93
N ASN A 435 16.58 11.12 -1.16
CA ASN A 435 15.24 10.59 -1.37
C ASN A 435 14.12 11.45 -0.75
N VAL A 436 14.45 12.43 0.09
CA VAL A 436 13.46 13.33 0.70
C VAL A 436 12.86 14.25 -0.37
N MET A 437 11.55 14.38 -0.36
CA MET A 437 10.79 15.23 -1.28
C MET A 437 11.34 16.66 -1.37
N HIS A 438 11.09 17.33 -2.49
CA HIS A 438 11.40 18.76 -2.61
C HIS A 438 10.51 19.61 -1.68
N GLY A 439 9.27 19.23 -1.49
CA GLY A 439 8.28 19.90 -0.65
C GLY A 439 6.85 19.61 -1.10
N TYR A 440 5.89 20.36 -0.56
CA TYR A 440 4.49 20.27 -0.96
C TYR A 440 4.13 21.33 -2.00
N TRP A 441 3.45 20.91 -3.06
CA TRP A 441 3.02 21.78 -4.16
C TRP A 441 2.08 22.89 -3.66
N LYS A 442 2.46 24.14 -3.91
CA LYS A 442 1.72 25.35 -3.48
C LYS A 442 1.42 25.39 -1.97
N ASN A 443 2.28 24.79 -1.14
CA ASN A 443 2.08 24.78 0.32
C ASN A 443 3.42 24.87 1.06
N ASP A 444 4.01 26.06 1.06
CA ASP A 444 5.30 26.35 1.69
C ASP A 444 5.23 26.19 3.22
N ALA A 445 4.10 26.55 3.83
CA ALA A 445 3.92 26.41 5.28
C ALA A 445 3.99 24.93 5.71
N ALA A 446 3.29 24.03 5.00
CA ALA A 446 3.36 22.61 5.29
C ALA A 446 4.76 22.04 4.98
N THR A 447 5.46 22.59 3.98
CA THR A 447 6.84 22.19 3.65
C THR A 447 7.80 22.54 4.80
N GLN A 448 7.72 23.76 5.33
CA GLN A 448 8.55 24.23 6.46
C GLN A 448 8.24 23.47 7.75
N ASP A 449 6.99 23.06 7.95
CA ASP A 449 6.60 22.22 9.08
C ASP A 449 7.20 20.82 9.00
N ALA A 450 7.20 20.22 7.80
CA ALA A 450 7.68 18.86 7.58
C ALA A 450 9.21 18.80 7.45
N ILE A 451 9.85 19.78 6.82
CA ILE A 451 11.30 19.80 6.56
C ILE A 451 11.95 20.93 7.35
N LYS A 452 12.73 20.58 8.36
CA LYS A 452 13.44 21.54 9.23
C LYS A 452 14.94 21.30 9.13
N ASN A 453 15.70 22.31 8.71
CA ASN A 453 17.16 22.22 8.55
C ASN A 453 17.61 21.02 7.69
N GLY A 454 16.87 20.69 6.62
CA GLY A 454 17.13 19.58 5.71
C GLY A 454 16.74 18.20 6.26
N TRP A 455 16.11 18.12 7.42
CA TRP A 455 15.57 16.91 8.02
C TRP A 455 14.05 16.82 7.82
N LEU A 456 13.57 15.70 7.29
CA LEU A 456 12.14 15.39 7.20
C LEU A 456 11.67 14.78 8.52
N TYR A 457 10.75 15.46 9.16
CA TYR A 457 9.99 14.97 10.31
C TYR A 457 8.82 14.15 9.78
N THR A 458 8.90 12.83 9.96
CA THR A 458 7.98 11.90 9.28
C THR A 458 6.57 11.89 9.88
N GLY A 459 6.43 12.35 11.12
CA GLY A 459 5.22 12.20 11.91
C GLY A 459 4.95 10.76 12.35
N ASP A 460 5.90 9.84 12.15
CA ASP A 460 5.82 8.46 12.59
C ASP A 460 6.71 8.24 13.82
N MET A 461 6.20 7.52 14.82
CA MET A 461 6.95 7.14 16.02
C MET A 461 7.64 5.80 15.83
N GLY A 462 8.84 5.68 16.36
CA GLY A 462 9.61 4.44 16.33
C GLY A 462 10.80 4.44 17.27
N TYR A 463 11.61 3.40 17.16
CA TYR A 463 12.89 3.31 17.84
C TYR A 463 13.88 2.44 17.06
N MET A 464 15.17 2.64 17.28
CA MET A 464 16.23 1.77 16.78
C MET A 464 16.60 0.76 17.86
N SER A 465 16.71 -0.52 17.49
CA SER A 465 17.27 -1.54 18.38
C SER A 465 18.80 -1.54 18.35
N GLU A 466 19.44 -2.10 19.38
CA GLU A 466 20.91 -2.21 19.50
C GLU A 466 21.55 -2.96 18.32
N ASP A 467 20.84 -3.92 17.72
CA ASP A 467 21.27 -4.69 16.55
C ASP A 467 20.95 -4.00 15.21
N GLY A 468 20.50 -2.73 15.25
CA GLY A 468 20.33 -1.86 14.10
C GLY A 468 19.11 -2.15 13.24
N PHE A 469 18.00 -2.60 13.85
CA PHE A 469 16.70 -2.70 13.22
C PHE A 469 15.79 -1.55 13.67
N LEU A 470 15.06 -0.99 12.70
CA LEU A 470 14.02 0.01 12.97
C LEU A 470 12.72 -0.68 13.37
N TYR A 471 12.05 -0.16 14.39
CA TYR A 471 10.70 -0.54 14.78
C TYR A 471 9.80 0.69 14.66
N VAL A 472 8.87 0.67 13.72
CA VAL A 472 7.84 1.71 13.54
C VAL A 472 6.65 1.34 14.39
N LEU A 473 6.16 2.28 15.19
CA LEU A 473 5.08 2.05 16.17
C LEU A 473 3.74 2.65 15.73
N GLY A 474 3.74 3.56 14.75
CA GLY A 474 2.55 4.20 14.20
C GLY A 474 2.69 5.72 14.10
N ARG A 475 1.62 6.41 13.67
CA ARG A 475 1.58 7.86 13.47
C ARG A 475 1.53 8.61 14.78
N PHE A 476 2.37 9.63 14.93
CA PHE A 476 2.42 10.47 16.13
C PHE A 476 1.06 11.14 16.43
N LYS A 477 0.39 11.64 15.39
CA LYS A 477 -0.95 12.26 15.48
C LYS A 477 -2.09 11.27 15.73
N SER A 478 -1.85 9.96 15.53
CA SER A 478 -2.83 8.89 15.76
C SER A 478 -2.63 8.20 17.10
N LEU A 479 -1.62 8.62 17.88
CA LEU A 479 -1.38 8.04 19.19
C LEU A 479 -2.54 8.35 20.13
N LEU A 480 -2.93 7.36 20.88
CA LEU A 480 -3.80 7.52 22.02
C LEU A 480 -2.98 8.00 23.22
N ILE A 481 -3.58 8.84 24.02
CA ILE A 481 -2.96 9.41 25.21
C ILE A 481 -3.75 8.93 26.41
N ALA A 482 -3.12 8.15 27.29
CA ALA A 482 -3.72 7.74 28.54
C ALA A 482 -3.80 8.92 29.55
N ASP A 483 -4.52 8.74 30.63
CA ASP A 483 -4.69 9.76 31.69
C ASP A 483 -3.39 10.14 32.39
N ASP A 484 -2.42 9.23 32.43
CA ASP A 484 -1.06 9.47 32.96
C ASP A 484 -0.09 10.12 31.93
N GLY A 485 -0.60 10.41 30.70
CA GLY A 485 0.18 11.00 29.62
C GLY A 485 0.97 9.98 28.79
N GLU A 486 0.87 8.66 29.07
CA GLU A 486 1.48 7.64 28.21
C GLU A 486 0.88 7.68 26.81
N LYS A 487 1.76 7.75 25.80
CA LYS A 487 1.41 7.71 24.38
C LYS A 487 1.58 6.30 23.85
N PHE A 488 0.56 5.75 23.19
CA PHE A 488 0.64 4.42 22.56
C PHE A 488 -0.11 4.38 21.23
N SER A 489 0.36 3.53 20.30
CA SER A 489 -0.30 3.36 19.01
C SER A 489 -1.51 2.45 19.13
N PRO A 490 -2.66 2.87 18.63
CA PRO A 490 -3.84 2.01 18.53
C PRO A 490 -3.73 0.97 17.40
N GLU A 491 -2.97 1.27 16.33
CA GLU A 491 -2.96 0.53 15.07
C GLU A 491 -2.68 -0.97 15.28
N GLY A 492 -1.69 -1.32 16.10
CA GLY A 492 -1.37 -2.72 16.37
C GLY A 492 -2.48 -3.50 17.08
N ILE A 493 -3.24 -2.84 17.97
CA ILE A 493 -4.38 -3.46 18.68
C ILE A 493 -5.58 -3.59 17.74
N GLU A 494 -5.89 -2.53 16.99
CA GLU A 494 -6.98 -2.49 16.02
C GLU A 494 -6.82 -3.54 14.92
N GLU A 495 -5.61 -3.66 14.39
CA GLU A 495 -5.28 -4.69 13.42
C GLU A 495 -5.41 -6.09 14.03
N ALA A 496 -4.84 -6.32 15.21
CA ALA A 496 -4.91 -7.62 15.86
C ALA A 496 -6.37 -8.03 16.13
N VAL A 497 -7.20 -7.14 16.66
CA VAL A 497 -8.63 -7.40 16.92
C VAL A 497 -9.37 -7.76 15.62
N SER A 498 -9.18 -6.98 14.56
CA SER A 498 -9.84 -7.24 13.27
C SER A 498 -9.31 -8.48 12.56
N GLU A 499 -8.06 -8.88 12.82
CA GLU A 499 -7.41 -10.01 12.14
C GLU A 499 -7.69 -11.35 12.78
N GLN A 500 -7.68 -11.39 14.11
CA GLN A 500 -7.82 -12.65 14.84
C GLN A 500 -9.28 -13.06 15.05
N SER A 501 -10.21 -12.11 14.91
CA SER A 501 -11.64 -12.36 15.01
C SER A 501 -12.26 -12.59 13.63
N LYS A 502 -13.09 -13.61 13.52
CA LYS A 502 -13.97 -13.80 12.35
C LYS A 502 -15.26 -13.00 12.43
N TYR A 503 -15.54 -12.38 13.58
CA TYR A 503 -16.78 -11.67 13.88
C TYR A 503 -16.62 -10.15 13.87
N ILE A 504 -15.37 -9.64 13.78
CA ILE A 504 -15.07 -8.21 13.75
C ILE A 504 -14.34 -7.88 12.44
N ASP A 505 -14.94 -7.01 11.63
CA ASP A 505 -14.34 -6.55 10.38
C ASP A 505 -13.43 -5.33 10.59
N GLN A 506 -13.86 -4.37 11.44
CA GLN A 506 -13.11 -3.15 11.68
C GLN A 506 -13.19 -2.74 13.16
N CYS A 507 -12.10 -2.17 13.64
CA CYS A 507 -12.00 -1.68 15.02
C CYS A 507 -11.25 -0.33 15.01
N MET A 508 -11.75 0.66 15.76
CA MET A 508 -11.06 1.92 16.01
C MET A 508 -11.02 2.21 17.50
N LEU A 509 -9.83 2.30 18.06
CA LEU A 509 -9.65 2.68 19.46
C LEU A 509 -9.62 4.20 19.62
N TYR A 510 -10.10 4.67 20.77
CA TYR A 510 -10.02 6.08 21.15
C TYR A 510 -9.63 6.25 22.62
N ASN A 511 -8.69 7.14 22.85
CA ASN A 511 -8.37 7.70 24.16
C ASN A 511 -7.66 9.05 23.96
N ASN A 512 -8.11 10.07 24.66
CA ASN A 512 -7.45 11.37 24.70
C ASN A 512 -7.48 11.89 26.14
N GLN A 513 -6.47 11.50 26.94
CA GLN A 513 -6.34 11.84 28.36
C GLN A 513 -7.56 11.43 29.20
N LYS A 514 -8.24 10.35 28.81
CA LYS A 514 -9.38 9.78 29.53
C LYS A 514 -8.93 8.60 30.39
N ALA A 515 -9.71 8.26 31.40
CA ALA A 515 -9.40 7.23 32.39
C ALA A 515 -9.20 5.82 31.79
N TYR A 516 -9.71 5.57 30.60
CA TYR A 516 -9.57 4.28 29.91
C TYR A 516 -9.76 4.43 28.39
N THR A 517 -9.30 3.45 27.65
CA THR A 517 -9.50 3.35 26.19
C THR A 517 -10.90 2.82 25.90
N VAL A 518 -11.52 3.33 24.83
CA VAL A 518 -12.79 2.82 24.28
C VAL A 518 -12.58 2.33 22.85
N ALA A 519 -13.49 1.48 22.35
CA ALA A 519 -13.45 0.98 20.98
C ALA A 519 -14.77 1.22 20.26
N LEU A 520 -14.68 1.62 18.98
CA LEU A 520 -15.75 1.52 18.00
C LEU A 520 -15.50 0.26 17.17
N VAL A 521 -16.48 -0.62 17.08
CA VAL A 521 -16.35 -1.95 16.49
C VAL A 521 -17.40 -2.14 15.42
N VAL A 522 -16.97 -2.46 14.20
CA VAL A 522 -17.85 -2.86 13.10
C VAL A 522 -17.80 -4.38 12.99
N PRO A 523 -18.90 -5.08 13.27
CA PRO A 523 -18.94 -6.54 13.19
C PRO A 523 -19.09 -7.05 11.75
N ASN A 524 -18.67 -8.31 11.55
CA ASN A 524 -18.96 -9.04 10.32
C ASN A 524 -20.39 -9.60 10.35
N GLN A 525 -21.32 -8.91 9.74
CA GLN A 525 -22.74 -9.27 9.74
C GLN A 525 -23.02 -10.68 9.21
N HIS A 526 -22.27 -11.13 8.19
CA HIS A 526 -22.43 -12.47 7.62
C HIS A 526 -22.09 -13.57 8.63
N THR A 527 -20.97 -13.45 9.34
CA THR A 527 -20.56 -14.45 10.32
C THR A 527 -21.40 -14.40 11.59
N LEU A 528 -21.94 -13.23 11.96
CA LEU A 528 -22.90 -13.10 13.04
C LEU A 528 -24.22 -13.80 12.72
N LYS A 529 -24.72 -13.70 11.48
CA LYS A 529 -25.89 -14.45 11.04
C LYS A 529 -25.68 -15.95 11.17
N LEU A 530 -24.55 -16.48 10.70
CA LEU A 530 -24.21 -17.89 10.84
C LEU A 530 -24.11 -18.34 12.31
N PHE A 531 -23.59 -17.48 13.19
CA PHE A 531 -23.54 -17.75 14.62
C PHE A 531 -24.94 -17.85 15.25
N LEU A 532 -25.85 -16.96 14.89
CA LEU A 532 -27.23 -17.01 15.36
C LEU A 532 -27.95 -18.27 14.87
N GLU A 533 -27.77 -18.63 13.59
CA GLU A 533 -28.30 -19.88 13.02
C GLU A 533 -27.77 -21.13 13.77
N GLU A 534 -26.45 -21.18 14.05
CA GLU A 534 -25.84 -22.28 14.83
C GLU A 534 -26.40 -22.40 16.23
N LYS A 535 -26.74 -21.27 16.86
CA LYS A 535 -27.32 -21.21 18.21
C LYS A 535 -28.85 -21.37 18.23
N ASN A 536 -29.52 -21.46 17.09
CA ASN A 536 -30.96 -21.44 16.94
C ASN A 536 -31.61 -20.18 17.56
N LEU A 537 -30.95 -19.02 17.45
CA LEU A 537 -31.42 -17.72 17.92
C LEU A 537 -31.86 -16.85 16.74
N THR A 538 -32.85 -16.00 16.97
CA THR A 538 -33.28 -15.00 15.98
C THR A 538 -32.68 -13.64 16.32
N ALA A 539 -32.27 -12.90 15.30
CA ALA A 539 -31.65 -11.58 15.45
C ALA A 539 -32.61 -10.55 16.11
N ASP A 540 -33.91 -10.70 15.91
CA ASP A 540 -34.92 -9.78 16.45
C ASP A 540 -35.22 -10.04 17.93
N SER A 541 -34.83 -11.19 18.47
CA SER A 541 -35.05 -11.51 19.89
C SER A 541 -34.01 -10.80 20.77
N ASP A 542 -34.46 -10.41 22.00
CA ASP A 542 -33.55 -9.83 22.99
C ASP A 542 -32.38 -10.79 23.33
N GLU A 543 -32.65 -12.09 23.35
CA GLU A 543 -31.62 -13.10 23.57
C GLU A 543 -30.60 -13.15 22.43
N GLY A 544 -31.05 -13.08 21.18
CA GLY A 544 -30.17 -13.05 20.00
C GLY A 544 -29.31 -11.78 19.96
N LYS A 545 -29.89 -10.61 20.20
CA LYS A 545 -29.14 -9.34 20.27
C LYS A 545 -28.07 -9.38 21.37
N ARG A 546 -28.41 -9.85 22.57
CA ARG A 546 -27.45 -9.99 23.68
C ARG A 546 -26.36 -11.03 23.39
N ALA A 547 -26.70 -12.13 22.73
CA ALA A 547 -25.73 -13.14 22.32
C ALA A 547 -24.69 -12.59 21.34
N VAL A 548 -25.11 -11.79 20.34
CA VAL A 548 -24.23 -11.10 19.41
C VAL A 548 -23.30 -10.12 20.13
N ILE A 549 -23.83 -9.27 20.99
CA ILE A 549 -23.06 -8.28 21.74
C ILE A 549 -22.03 -8.95 22.65
N THR A 550 -22.42 -9.99 23.38
CA THR A 550 -21.53 -10.76 24.25
C THR A 550 -20.43 -11.49 23.46
N LEU A 551 -20.76 -11.99 22.27
CA LEU A 551 -19.77 -12.60 21.39
C LEU A 551 -18.71 -11.59 20.96
N ILE A 552 -19.11 -10.38 20.52
CA ILE A 552 -18.16 -9.31 20.13
C ILE A 552 -17.26 -8.93 21.31
N GLU A 553 -17.83 -8.79 22.50
CA GLU A 553 -17.05 -8.52 23.72
C GLU A 553 -16.06 -9.66 24.02
N SER A 554 -16.48 -10.91 23.86
CA SER A 554 -15.61 -12.07 24.10
C SER A 554 -14.40 -12.08 23.17
N GLU A 555 -14.53 -11.69 21.90
CA GLU A 555 -13.43 -11.57 20.94
C GLU A 555 -12.38 -10.54 21.38
N ILE A 556 -12.82 -9.41 21.93
CA ILE A 556 -11.92 -8.40 22.49
C ILE A 556 -11.30 -8.89 23.80
N ASN A 557 -12.04 -9.62 24.62
CA ASN A 557 -11.55 -10.16 25.88
C ASN A 557 -10.49 -11.26 25.69
N GLU A 558 -10.35 -11.87 24.51
CA GLU A 558 -9.24 -12.76 24.16
C GLU A 558 -7.85 -12.10 24.31
N TYR A 559 -7.79 -10.76 24.33
CA TYR A 559 -6.57 -9.99 24.59
C TYR A 559 -6.36 -9.65 26.08
N ARG A 560 -7.34 -9.94 26.95
CA ARG A 560 -7.19 -9.79 28.40
C ARG A 560 -6.31 -10.87 28.98
N THR A 561 -5.84 -10.66 30.20
CA THR A 561 -4.83 -11.52 30.90
C THR A 561 -5.10 -13.02 30.81
N ASN A 562 -6.35 -13.44 30.82
CA ASN A 562 -6.75 -14.86 30.77
C ASN A 562 -7.14 -15.33 29.36
N GLY A 563 -7.10 -14.46 28.35
CA GLY A 563 -7.45 -14.79 26.98
C GLY A 563 -6.28 -15.37 26.20
N LYS A 564 -6.57 -15.88 25.01
CA LYS A 564 -5.62 -16.53 24.10
C LYS A 564 -4.43 -15.63 23.73
N PHE A 565 -4.65 -14.31 23.65
CA PHE A 565 -3.67 -13.29 23.27
C PHE A 565 -3.28 -12.37 24.44
N GLY A 566 -3.49 -12.78 25.69
CA GLY A 566 -3.36 -11.95 26.88
C GLY A 566 -1.98 -11.33 27.15
N SER A 567 -0.93 -11.84 26.51
CA SER A 567 0.43 -11.28 26.58
C SER A 567 0.80 -10.35 25.43
N MET A 568 -0.12 -10.10 24.49
CA MET A 568 0.18 -9.39 23.25
C MET A 568 0.29 -7.88 23.45
N PHE A 569 -0.56 -7.33 24.32
CA PHE A 569 -0.62 -5.89 24.61
C PHE A 569 -0.70 -5.61 26.12
N PRO A 570 -0.21 -4.43 26.58
CA PRO A 570 -0.44 -3.98 27.93
C PRO A 570 -1.93 -3.86 28.23
N GLN A 571 -2.38 -4.41 29.35
CA GLN A 571 -3.81 -4.49 29.70
C GLN A 571 -4.53 -3.13 29.75
N ARG A 572 -3.81 -2.07 30.15
CA ARG A 572 -4.32 -0.70 30.23
C ARG A 572 -4.56 -0.03 28.87
N TRP A 573 -4.00 -0.57 27.78
CA TRP A 573 -4.22 -0.07 26.42
C TRP A 573 -5.51 -0.63 25.80
N LEU A 574 -5.99 -1.76 26.33
CA LEU A 574 -7.16 -2.45 25.81
C LEU A 574 -8.45 -1.71 26.16
N PRO A 575 -9.46 -1.71 25.27
CA PRO A 575 -10.68 -0.95 25.51
C PRO A 575 -11.48 -1.52 26.68
N VAL A 576 -12.02 -0.63 27.52
CA VAL A 576 -12.88 -0.95 28.67
C VAL A 576 -14.35 -0.92 28.28
N ALA A 577 -14.72 -0.02 27.37
CA ALA A 577 -16.09 0.08 26.84
C ALA A 577 -16.05 0.00 25.31
N ILE A 578 -17.12 -0.57 24.74
CA ILE A 578 -17.22 -0.89 23.31
C ILE A 578 -18.52 -0.30 22.77
N GLY A 579 -18.42 0.47 21.69
CA GLY A 579 -19.54 0.90 20.86
C GLY A 579 -19.60 0.06 19.60
N ILE A 580 -20.70 -0.64 19.41
CA ILE A 580 -20.95 -1.41 18.18
C ILE A 580 -21.53 -0.47 17.12
N LEU A 581 -21.13 -0.65 15.87
CA LEU A 581 -21.61 0.13 14.73
C LEU A 581 -22.20 -0.81 13.68
N GLU A 582 -23.39 -0.49 13.18
CA GLU A 582 -23.99 -1.17 12.04
C GLU A 582 -23.26 -0.79 10.74
N GLU A 583 -22.92 0.49 10.61
CA GLU A 583 -22.29 1.04 9.42
C GLU A 583 -20.79 0.74 9.37
N SER A 584 -20.33 0.15 8.27
CA SER A 584 -18.91 -0.05 8.02
C SER A 584 -18.21 1.25 7.64
N PHE A 585 -16.92 1.38 7.99
CA PHE A 585 -16.08 2.44 7.46
C PHE A 585 -15.72 2.12 6.01
N THR A 586 -16.06 3.02 5.08
CA THR A 586 -15.87 2.85 3.65
C THR A 586 -15.30 4.13 3.00
N GLU A 587 -14.84 4.01 1.76
CA GLU A 587 -14.46 5.18 0.97
C GLU A 587 -15.69 6.03 0.62
N ASP A 588 -16.83 5.40 0.36
CA ASP A 588 -18.07 6.08 -0.04
C ASP A 588 -18.61 7.00 1.06
N ASN A 589 -18.52 6.58 2.34
CA ASN A 589 -18.90 7.45 3.46
C ASN A 589 -17.74 8.31 3.99
N SER A 590 -16.60 8.29 3.28
CA SER A 590 -15.39 9.05 3.62
C SER A 590 -14.76 8.71 4.98
N LEU A 591 -15.18 7.63 5.66
CA LEU A 591 -14.59 7.17 6.92
C LEU A 591 -13.33 6.32 6.71
N MET A 592 -13.11 5.87 5.46
CA MET A 592 -11.82 5.33 4.98
C MET A 592 -11.28 6.17 3.83
N ASN A 593 -9.98 6.14 3.66
CA ASN A 593 -9.33 6.74 2.50
C ASN A 593 -9.10 5.71 1.38
N SER A 594 -8.64 6.19 0.21
CA SER A 594 -8.35 5.35 -0.97
C SER A 594 -7.27 4.26 -0.75
N THR A 595 -6.51 4.34 0.35
CA THR A 595 -5.55 3.31 0.77
C THR A 595 -6.11 2.35 1.83
N MET A 596 -7.44 2.36 2.04
CA MET A 596 -8.16 1.52 3.01
C MET A 596 -7.76 1.78 4.46
N LYS A 597 -7.33 3.01 4.80
CA LYS A 597 -7.04 3.43 6.19
C LYS A 597 -8.20 4.22 6.77
N ILE A 598 -8.50 3.99 8.04
CA ILE A 598 -9.54 4.73 8.77
C ILE A 598 -9.14 6.21 8.89
N VAL A 599 -10.02 7.10 8.47
CA VAL A 599 -9.87 8.56 8.64
C VAL A 599 -10.38 8.94 10.02
N ARG A 600 -9.53 8.75 11.05
CA ARG A 600 -9.88 8.89 12.47
C ARG A 600 -10.64 10.18 12.80
N GLY A 601 -10.19 11.31 12.26
CA GLY A 601 -10.86 12.60 12.49
C GLY A 601 -12.32 12.57 12.08
N LYS A 602 -12.63 12.08 10.88
CA LYS A 602 -14.00 11.98 10.37
C LYS A 602 -14.85 10.98 11.16
N VAL A 603 -14.23 9.86 11.59
CA VAL A 603 -14.94 8.88 12.45
C VAL A 603 -15.23 9.51 13.80
N MET A 604 -14.27 10.22 14.41
CA MET A 604 -14.51 10.94 15.67
C MET A 604 -15.60 11.98 15.54
N ASP A 605 -15.56 12.81 14.48
CA ASP A 605 -16.58 13.85 14.24
C ASP A 605 -17.98 13.23 14.09
N LYS A 606 -18.10 12.13 13.35
CA LYS A 606 -19.37 11.45 13.09
C LYS A 606 -19.94 10.77 14.34
N TYR A 607 -19.09 10.15 15.15
CA TYR A 607 -19.49 9.32 16.29
C TYR A 607 -19.14 9.96 17.64
N GLN A 608 -18.94 11.29 17.69
CA GLN A 608 -18.56 11.99 18.92
C GLN A 608 -19.51 11.72 20.09
N ASP A 609 -20.82 11.75 19.84
CA ASP A 609 -21.83 11.47 20.85
C ASP A 609 -21.75 10.04 21.42
N LEU A 610 -21.41 9.07 20.57
CA LEU A 610 -21.22 7.69 21.03
C LEU A 610 -19.90 7.57 21.81
N ILE A 611 -18.83 8.20 21.35
CA ILE A 611 -17.54 8.22 22.05
C ILE A 611 -17.72 8.83 23.45
N ASP A 612 -18.43 9.95 23.58
CA ASP A 612 -18.69 10.58 24.88
C ASP A 612 -19.54 9.70 25.77
N TYR A 613 -20.55 9.04 25.22
CA TYR A 613 -21.34 8.05 25.94
C TYR A 613 -20.52 6.90 26.50
N LEU A 614 -19.51 6.39 25.73
CA LEU A 614 -18.67 5.29 26.16
C LEU A 614 -17.82 5.58 27.41
N TYR A 615 -17.70 6.83 27.82
CA TYR A 615 -17.05 7.22 29.07
C TYR A 615 -18.04 7.35 30.26
N THR A 616 -19.31 7.06 30.06
CA THR A 616 -20.31 7.04 31.15
C THR A 616 -20.33 5.68 31.87
N PRO A 617 -20.82 5.62 33.11
CA PRO A 617 -20.98 4.36 33.83
C PRO A 617 -21.87 3.34 33.11
N ASP A 618 -22.90 3.80 32.41
CA ASP A 618 -23.91 2.96 31.75
C ASP A 618 -23.30 2.19 30.55
N ALA A 619 -22.32 2.77 29.89
CA ALA A 619 -21.64 2.16 28.76
C ALA A 619 -20.68 1.03 29.14
N LYS A 620 -20.31 0.88 30.41
CA LYS A 620 -19.43 -0.21 30.88
C LYS A 620 -20.11 -1.59 30.77
N ALA A 621 -21.42 -1.65 30.82
CA ALA A 621 -22.15 -2.86 30.45
C ALA A 621 -22.24 -2.92 28.94
N VAL A 622 -21.58 -3.92 28.35
CA VAL A 622 -21.55 -4.05 26.87
C VAL A 622 -22.96 -4.20 26.29
N THR A 623 -23.89 -4.83 27.01
CA THR A 623 -25.29 -4.99 26.61
C THR A 623 -26.13 -3.73 26.93
N ASN A 624 -25.53 -2.54 26.78
CA ASN A 624 -26.23 -1.27 26.92
C ASN A 624 -27.23 -1.01 25.77
N GLU A 625 -28.13 -0.05 26.00
CA GLU A 625 -29.22 0.24 25.08
C GLU A 625 -28.73 0.64 23.68
N ARG A 626 -27.65 1.44 23.57
CA ARG A 626 -27.09 1.86 22.28
C ARG A 626 -26.53 0.70 21.45
N ASN A 627 -25.84 -0.24 22.08
CA ASN A 627 -25.35 -1.43 21.38
C ASN A 627 -26.50 -2.36 20.95
N ILE A 628 -27.57 -2.44 21.72
CA ILE A 628 -28.78 -3.19 21.36
C ILE A 628 -29.44 -2.57 20.12
N GLU A 629 -29.60 -1.25 20.09
CA GLU A 629 -30.15 -0.52 18.95
C GLU A 629 -29.31 -0.71 17.67
N GLU A 630 -27.97 -0.68 17.78
CA GLU A 630 -27.07 -0.88 16.62
C GLU A 630 -27.18 -2.31 16.07
N VAL A 631 -27.24 -3.33 16.93
CA VAL A 631 -27.44 -4.72 16.48
C VAL A 631 -28.81 -4.91 15.82
N GLU A 632 -29.84 -4.21 16.29
CA GLU A 632 -31.18 -4.23 15.67
C GLU A 632 -31.19 -3.66 14.25
N LYS A 633 -30.42 -2.58 14.00
CA LYS A 633 -30.29 -1.96 12.68
C LYS A 633 -29.64 -2.90 11.65
N MET A 634 -28.77 -3.82 12.06
CA MET A 634 -28.03 -4.75 11.18
C MET A 634 -28.93 -5.74 10.43
N LYS A 635 -30.18 -5.94 10.87
CA LYS A 635 -31.16 -6.85 10.24
C LYS A 635 -30.56 -8.22 9.89
N LEU A 636 -29.96 -8.89 10.87
CA LEU A 636 -29.26 -10.18 10.72
C LEU A 636 -30.21 -11.37 10.46
N GLY A 637 -31.49 -11.13 10.24
CA GLY A 637 -32.53 -12.11 9.97
C GLY A 637 -32.50 -12.73 8.57
#